data_9c23fff1ae4cbcbf26ce7fb3868a6c4c
#
_entry.id   9c23fff1ae4cbcbf26ce7fb3868a6c4c
#
_cell.length_a   1.000
_cell.length_b   1.000
_cell.length_c   1.000
_cell.angle_alpha   90.00
_cell.angle_beta   90.00
_cell.angle_gamma   90.00
#
_symmetry.space_group_name_H-M   'P 1'
#
loop_
_entity.id
_entity.type
_entity.pdbx_description
1 polymer ?
#
loop_
_entity_poly.entity_id
_entity_poly.type
_entity_poly.pdbx_seq_one_letter_code
_entity_poly.pdbx_strand_id
1 'polypeptide(L)'
;MENIFKKLIIASVSILVLAGLSVFVYPDGYLPENLQAINDASDEKLYSGFGLIFLFSFLIALLVSYYLIYKFKKIGRTLFLICVLLSFPYIYLAGNYVYHPIDSMMEYLIAMIDGALLLLMYASPLKDRFS
;
A
#
# COMPACT_ATOMS: atom_id res chain seq x y z
N MET A 1 0.90 1.96 24.17
CA MET A 1 1.41 2.47 22.86
C MET A 1 1.82 1.33 21.94
N GLU A 2 2.65 0.38 22.38
CA GLU A 2 3.05 -0.80 21.59
C GLU A 2 1.86 -1.62 21.07
N ASN A 3 0.84 -1.81 21.90
CA ASN A 3 -0.36 -2.57 21.54
C ASN A 3 -1.17 -1.87 20.45
N ILE A 4 -1.26 -0.54 20.51
CA ILE A 4 -1.92 0.27 19.47
C ILE A 4 -1.13 0.18 18.16
N PHE A 5 0.19 0.27 18.22
CA PHE A 5 1.07 0.16 17.07
C PHE A 5 0.90 -1.17 16.34
N LYS A 6 0.90 -2.29 17.07
CA LYS A 6 0.67 -3.63 16.49
C LYS A 6 -0.73 -3.77 15.88
N LYS A 7 -1.76 -3.20 16.53
CA LYS A 7 -3.12 -3.19 15.98
C LYS A 7 -3.22 -2.38 14.68
N LEU A 8 -2.52 -1.26 14.57
CA LEU A 8 -2.47 -0.46 13.35
C LEU A 8 -1.80 -1.24 12.20
N ILE A 9 -0.72 -1.97 12.46
CA ILE A 9 -0.09 -2.83 11.46
C ILE A 9 -1.06 -3.90 10.97
N ILE A 10 -1.74 -4.60 11.88
CA ILE A 10 -2.72 -5.62 11.52
C ILE A 10 -3.87 -5.01 10.70
N ALA A 11 -4.35 -3.84 11.08
CA ALA A 11 -5.40 -3.12 10.35
C ALA A 11 -4.95 -2.75 8.94
N SER A 12 -3.74 -2.21 8.77
CA SER A 12 -3.19 -1.84 7.45
C SER A 12 -3.06 -3.06 6.55
N VAL A 13 -2.49 -4.16 7.05
CA VAL A 13 -2.36 -5.41 6.29
C VAL A 13 -3.73 -5.99 5.94
N SER A 14 -4.69 -5.95 6.85
CA SER A 14 -6.06 -6.44 6.60
C SER A 14 -6.76 -5.64 5.50
N ILE A 15 -6.65 -4.32 5.53
CA ILE A 15 -7.22 -3.45 4.50
C ILE A 15 -6.53 -3.68 3.15
N LEU A 16 -5.21 -3.87 3.14
CA LEU A 16 -4.45 -4.17 1.93
C LEU A 16 -4.92 -5.49 1.28
N VAL A 17 -5.15 -6.52 2.08
CA VAL A 17 -5.70 -7.81 1.61
C VAL A 17 -7.11 -7.63 1.08
N LEU A 18 -7.98 -6.89 1.78
CA LEU A 18 -9.34 -6.60 1.32
C LEU A 18 -9.33 -5.80 0.01
N ALA A 19 -8.45 -4.82 -0.13
CA ALA A 19 -8.28 -4.08 -1.37
C ALA A 19 -7.84 -4.98 -2.53
N GLY A 20 -6.94 -5.92 -2.29
CA GLY A 20 -6.56 -6.92 -3.29
C GLY A 20 -7.71 -7.88 -3.68
N LEU A 21 -8.57 -8.21 -2.72
CA LEU A 21 -9.74 -9.08 -2.97
C LEU A 21 -10.90 -8.33 -3.64
N SER A 22 -10.96 -7.00 -3.55
CA SER A 22 -12.02 -6.19 -4.17
C SER A 22 -12.07 -6.37 -5.69
N VAL A 23 -10.93 -6.64 -6.33
CA VAL A 23 -10.84 -6.95 -7.76
C VAL A 23 -11.73 -8.12 -8.17
N PHE A 24 -11.94 -9.10 -7.28
CA PHE A 24 -12.82 -10.24 -7.54
C PHE A 24 -14.30 -9.95 -7.28
N VAL A 25 -14.60 -8.93 -6.47
CA VAL A 25 -15.97 -8.53 -6.12
C VAL A 25 -16.55 -7.55 -7.15
N TYR A 26 -15.69 -6.71 -7.73
CA TYR A 26 -16.05 -5.75 -8.77
C TYR A 26 -15.39 -6.15 -10.10
N PRO A 27 -15.94 -7.17 -10.81
CA PRO A 27 -15.42 -7.56 -12.10
C PRO A 27 -15.61 -6.44 -13.13
N ASP A 28 -14.83 -6.48 -14.20
CA ASP A 28 -14.89 -5.56 -15.32
C ASP A 28 -16.34 -5.32 -15.79
N GLY A 29 -16.70 -4.07 -16.01
CA GLY A 29 -18.02 -3.70 -16.54
C GLY A 29 -18.92 -2.87 -15.63
N TYR A 30 -18.49 -2.54 -14.42
CA TYR A 30 -19.23 -1.58 -13.57
C TYR A 30 -19.00 -0.12 -13.97
N LEU A 31 -17.97 0.15 -14.77
CA LEU A 31 -17.66 1.46 -15.32
C LEU A 31 -18.25 1.60 -16.74
N PRO A 32 -18.67 2.81 -17.15
CA PRO A 32 -18.93 3.13 -18.54
C PRO A 32 -17.71 2.85 -19.44
N GLU A 33 -17.92 2.41 -20.68
CA GLU A 33 -16.86 2.01 -21.62
C GLU A 33 -15.75 3.05 -21.78
N ASN A 34 -16.10 4.34 -21.82
CA ASN A 34 -15.15 5.45 -21.96
C ASN A 34 -14.22 5.57 -20.72
N LEU A 35 -14.70 5.26 -19.54
CA LEU A 35 -13.92 5.28 -18.30
C LEU A 35 -13.11 3.98 -18.13
N GLN A 36 -13.66 2.87 -18.58
CA GLN A 36 -12.95 1.58 -18.59
C GLN A 36 -11.74 1.62 -19.51
N ALA A 37 -11.84 2.27 -20.67
CA ALA A 37 -10.71 2.45 -21.58
C ALA A 37 -9.52 3.20 -20.96
N ILE A 38 -9.76 4.09 -19.98
CA ILE A 38 -8.69 4.76 -19.23
C ILE A 38 -7.93 3.77 -18.35
N ASN A 39 -8.66 2.90 -17.66
CA ASN A 39 -8.05 1.87 -16.81
C ASN A 39 -7.29 0.86 -17.64
N ASP A 40 -7.86 0.38 -18.73
CA ASP A 40 -7.21 -0.58 -19.65
C ASP A 40 -5.88 -0.06 -20.19
N ALA A 41 -5.82 1.22 -20.60
CA ALA A 41 -4.60 1.85 -21.07
C ALA A 41 -3.52 1.97 -19.96
N SER A 42 -3.94 2.18 -18.71
CA SER A 42 -3.02 2.23 -17.57
C SER A 42 -2.56 0.83 -17.16
N ASP A 43 -3.46 -0.15 -17.21
CA ASP A 43 -3.14 -1.54 -16.94
C ASP A 43 -2.13 -2.11 -17.95
N GLU A 44 -2.25 -1.78 -19.21
CA GLU A 44 -1.30 -2.19 -20.24
C GLU A 44 0.12 -1.71 -19.93
N LYS A 45 0.27 -0.51 -19.40
CA LYS A 45 1.56 0.02 -18.94
C LYS A 45 2.06 -0.68 -17.69
N LEU A 46 1.19 -0.86 -16.70
CA LEU A 46 1.54 -1.35 -15.38
C LEU A 46 1.88 -2.84 -15.40
N TYR A 47 1.12 -3.63 -16.17
CA TYR A 47 1.29 -5.09 -16.25
C TYR A 47 2.19 -5.53 -17.41
N SER A 48 2.81 -4.61 -18.13
CA SER A 48 3.85 -4.96 -19.10
C SER A 48 5.19 -5.25 -18.40
N GLY A 49 5.82 -6.37 -18.72
CA GLY A 49 7.19 -6.76 -18.36
C GLY A 49 7.80 -6.15 -17.09
N PHE A 50 8.44 -5.00 -17.20
CA PHE A 50 9.10 -4.31 -16.08
C PHE A 50 8.13 -3.83 -14.99
N GLY A 51 6.96 -3.35 -15.37
CA GLY A 51 5.93 -2.88 -14.43
C GLY A 51 5.44 -3.98 -13.50
N LEU A 52 5.24 -5.17 -14.04
CA LEU A 52 4.82 -6.35 -13.27
C LEU A 52 5.89 -6.78 -12.25
N ILE A 53 7.15 -6.82 -12.67
CA ILE A 53 8.28 -7.15 -11.78
C ILE A 53 8.37 -6.13 -10.65
N PHE A 54 8.23 -4.85 -10.98
CA PHE A 54 8.26 -3.78 -9.99
C PHE A 54 7.11 -3.90 -8.99
N LEU A 55 5.89 -4.16 -9.47
CA LEU A 55 4.70 -4.33 -8.63
C LEU A 55 4.88 -5.46 -7.61
N PHE A 56 5.28 -6.65 -8.08
CA PHE A 56 5.49 -7.79 -7.19
C PHE A 56 6.63 -7.55 -6.19
N SER A 57 7.74 -6.97 -6.64
CA SER A 57 8.86 -6.64 -5.77
C SER A 57 8.46 -5.63 -4.70
N PHE A 58 7.68 -4.62 -5.08
CA PHE A 58 7.17 -3.61 -4.16
C PHE A 58 6.22 -4.20 -3.12
N LEU A 59 5.27 -5.05 -3.53
CA LEU A 59 4.35 -5.73 -2.62
C LEU A 59 5.08 -6.63 -1.62
N ILE A 60 6.05 -7.40 -2.09
CA ILE A 60 6.86 -8.26 -1.22
C ILE A 60 7.66 -7.40 -0.22
N ALA A 61 8.31 -6.33 -0.68
CA ALA A 61 9.06 -5.42 0.18
C ALA A 61 8.14 -4.77 1.23
N LEU A 62 6.94 -4.37 0.86
CA LEU A 62 5.97 -3.78 1.76
C LEU A 62 5.52 -4.78 2.84
N LEU A 63 5.16 -6.01 2.46
CA LEU A 63 4.76 -7.06 3.39
C LEU A 63 5.90 -7.45 4.35
N VAL A 64 7.12 -7.56 3.83
CA VAL A 64 8.31 -7.81 4.65
C VAL A 64 8.54 -6.65 5.62
N SER A 65 8.36 -5.42 5.19
CA SER A 65 8.50 -4.25 6.07
C SER A 65 7.49 -4.27 7.20
N TYR A 66 6.20 -4.57 6.94
CA TYR A 66 5.19 -4.73 7.98
C TYR A 66 5.57 -5.82 9.00
N TYR A 67 6.06 -6.95 8.55
CA TYR A 67 6.52 -8.02 9.43
C TYR A 67 7.70 -7.56 10.31
N LEU A 68 8.69 -6.89 9.72
CA LEU A 68 9.86 -6.42 10.44
C LEU A 68 9.54 -5.30 11.45
N ILE A 69 8.65 -4.36 11.11
CA ILE A 69 8.22 -3.33 12.07
C ILE A 69 7.36 -3.93 13.20
N TYR A 70 6.56 -4.96 12.91
CA TYR A 70 5.85 -5.71 13.95
C TYR A 70 6.80 -6.35 14.96
N LYS A 71 7.98 -6.78 14.49
CA LYS A 71 9.08 -7.32 15.33
C LYS A 71 10.01 -6.24 15.89
N PHE A 72 9.69 -4.95 15.70
CA PHE A 72 10.52 -3.81 16.12
C PHE A 72 11.96 -3.85 15.58
N LYS A 73 12.16 -4.34 14.37
CA LYS A 73 13.46 -4.34 13.71
C LYS A 73 13.75 -2.98 13.06
N LYS A 74 14.94 -2.42 13.32
CA LYS A 74 15.40 -1.14 12.78
C LYS A 74 15.38 -1.13 11.24
N ILE A 75 15.79 -2.24 10.64
CA ILE A 75 15.80 -2.40 9.18
C ILE A 75 14.37 -2.31 8.58
N GLY A 76 13.39 -2.85 9.31
CA GLY A 76 11.98 -2.77 8.90
C GLY A 76 11.45 -1.34 8.86
N ARG A 77 11.85 -0.51 9.83
CA ARG A 77 11.51 0.91 9.87
C ARG A 77 12.03 1.66 8.64
N THR A 78 13.29 1.43 8.29
CA THR A 78 13.92 2.05 7.11
C THR A 78 13.27 1.53 5.82
N LEU A 79 13.05 0.22 5.72
CA LEU A 79 12.41 -0.38 4.55
C LEU A 79 10.98 0.14 4.35
N PHE A 80 10.22 0.26 5.43
CA PHE A 80 8.86 0.80 5.39
C PHE A 80 8.84 2.26 4.89
N LEU A 81 9.74 3.10 5.40
CA LEU A 81 9.88 4.47 4.94
C LEU A 81 10.21 4.54 3.45
N ILE A 82 11.13 3.69 2.98
CA ILE A 82 11.49 3.60 1.56
C ILE A 82 10.28 3.18 0.73
N CYS A 83 9.51 2.18 1.16
CA CYS A 83 8.30 1.75 0.46
C CYS A 83 7.27 2.87 0.35
N VAL A 84 7.02 3.61 1.44
CA VAL A 84 6.10 4.76 1.43
C VAL A 84 6.59 5.85 0.48
N LEU A 85 7.88 6.17 0.48
CA LEU A 85 8.43 7.17 -0.43
C LEU A 85 8.38 6.71 -1.90
N LEU A 86 8.61 5.43 -2.18
CA LEU A 86 8.54 4.86 -3.53
C LEU A 86 7.10 4.76 -4.05
N SER A 87 6.09 4.79 -3.19
CA SER A 87 4.70 4.78 -3.63
C SER A 87 4.33 6.01 -4.45
N PHE A 88 4.93 7.17 -4.18
CA PHE A 88 4.65 8.41 -4.92
C PHE A 88 5.05 8.33 -6.40
N PRO A 89 6.32 8.03 -6.76
CA PRO A 89 6.68 7.86 -8.16
C PRO A 89 5.95 6.68 -8.81
N TYR A 90 5.63 5.63 -8.05
CA TYR A 90 4.84 4.50 -8.56
C TYR A 90 3.44 4.93 -8.98
N ILE A 91 2.73 5.72 -8.18
CA ILE A 91 1.40 6.26 -8.52
C ILE A 91 1.49 7.12 -9.79
N TYR A 92 2.53 7.94 -9.91
CA TYR A 92 2.75 8.75 -11.10
C TYR A 92 2.97 7.90 -12.37
N LEU A 93 3.77 6.84 -12.27
CA LEU A 93 4.08 5.92 -13.38
C LEU A 93 2.89 5.03 -13.76
N ALA A 94 2.05 4.68 -12.79
CA ALA A 94 0.86 3.87 -13.02
C ALA A 94 -0.14 4.56 -13.97
N GLY A 95 -0.16 5.91 -13.97
CA GLY A 95 -1.02 6.69 -14.85
C GLY A 95 -2.37 7.02 -14.23
N ASN A 96 -3.36 7.30 -15.07
CA ASN A 96 -4.69 7.69 -14.63
C ASN A 96 -5.57 6.46 -14.41
N TYR A 97 -6.19 6.37 -13.23
CA TYR A 97 -7.16 5.34 -12.89
C TYR A 97 -8.47 5.94 -12.45
N VAL A 98 -9.55 5.27 -12.80
CA VAL A 98 -10.89 5.53 -12.27
C VAL A 98 -11.19 4.43 -11.26
N TYR A 99 -11.30 4.81 -9.99
CA TYR A 99 -11.54 3.89 -8.88
C TYR A 99 -13.01 3.82 -8.50
N HIS A 100 -13.42 2.65 -8.04
CA HIS A 100 -14.66 2.55 -7.30
C HIS A 100 -14.54 3.31 -5.96
N PRO A 101 -15.60 3.98 -5.47
CA PRO A 101 -15.53 4.76 -4.22
C PRO A 101 -15.01 3.98 -3.02
N ILE A 102 -15.33 2.68 -2.93
CA ILE A 102 -14.85 1.81 -1.84
C ILE A 102 -13.32 1.62 -1.92
N ASP A 103 -12.77 1.42 -3.12
CA ASP A 103 -11.33 1.25 -3.31
C ASP A 103 -10.57 2.53 -2.93
N SER A 104 -11.09 3.69 -3.34
CA SER A 104 -10.55 4.99 -2.93
C SER A 104 -10.58 5.18 -1.41
N MET A 105 -11.67 4.79 -0.75
CA MET A 105 -11.77 4.86 0.71
C MET A 105 -10.72 3.95 1.39
N MET A 106 -10.51 2.74 0.88
CA MET A 106 -9.50 1.81 1.41
C MET A 106 -8.08 2.38 1.24
N GLU A 107 -7.77 2.97 0.10
CA GLU A 107 -6.47 3.62 -0.14
C GLU A 107 -6.21 4.76 0.84
N TYR A 108 -7.20 5.64 1.06
CA TYR A 108 -7.07 6.72 2.04
C TYR A 108 -6.87 6.19 3.47
N LEU A 109 -7.59 5.13 3.86
CA LEU A 109 -7.42 4.51 5.18
C LEU A 109 -6.02 3.93 5.35
N ILE A 110 -5.50 3.22 4.35
CA ILE A 110 -4.12 2.70 4.38
C ILE A 110 -3.13 3.86 4.52
N ALA A 111 -3.26 4.91 3.72
CA ALA A 111 -2.37 6.06 3.77
C ALA A 111 -2.38 6.76 5.15
N MET A 112 -3.56 6.90 5.77
CA MET A 112 -3.69 7.46 7.12
C MET A 112 -3.01 6.58 8.17
N ILE A 113 -3.21 5.26 8.11
CA ILE A 113 -2.59 4.31 9.03
C ILE A 113 -1.07 4.30 8.85
N ASP A 114 -0.58 4.28 7.63
CA ASP A 114 0.85 4.28 7.35
C ASP A 114 1.53 5.58 7.80
N GLY A 115 0.86 6.71 7.63
CA GLY A 115 1.30 7.99 8.21
C GLY A 115 1.37 7.95 9.74
N ALA A 116 0.36 7.37 10.40
CA ALA A 116 0.37 7.19 11.86
C ALA A 116 1.48 6.24 12.31
N LEU A 117 1.73 5.15 11.58
CA LEU A 117 2.84 4.23 11.84
C LEU A 117 4.19 4.93 11.73
N LEU A 118 4.40 5.76 10.70
CA LEU A 118 5.63 6.56 10.55
C LEU A 118 5.83 7.51 11.73
N LEU A 119 4.79 8.24 12.13
CA LEU A 119 4.86 9.13 13.30
C LEU A 119 5.22 8.35 14.57
N LEU A 120 4.59 7.21 14.79
CA LEU A 120 4.89 6.38 15.96
C LEU A 120 6.33 5.84 15.96
N MET A 121 6.86 5.48 14.79
CA MET A 121 8.21 4.92 14.67
C MET A 121 9.32 5.96 14.81
N TYR A 122 9.07 7.22 14.43
CA TYR A 122 10.12 8.24 14.39
C TYR A 122 9.97 9.34 15.42
N ALA A 123 8.74 9.70 15.80
CA ALA A 123 8.44 10.83 16.68
C ALA A 123 7.95 10.43 18.07
N SER A 124 7.68 9.15 18.32
CA SER A 124 7.20 8.69 19.63
C SER A 124 8.30 7.95 20.42
N PRO A 125 8.09 7.69 21.74
CA PRO A 125 8.99 6.86 22.54
C PRO A 125 9.19 5.43 22.00
N LEU A 126 8.34 4.96 21.09
CA LEU A 126 8.49 3.66 20.44
C LEU A 126 9.75 3.59 19.56
N LYS A 127 10.31 4.72 19.12
CA LYS A 127 11.56 4.76 18.34
C LYS A 127 12.71 3.99 19.00
N ASP A 128 12.76 4.01 20.34
CA ASP A 128 13.82 3.39 21.12
C ASP A 128 13.68 1.87 21.23
N ARG A 129 12.51 1.33 20.84
CA ARG A 129 12.25 -0.11 20.80
C ARG A 129 12.79 -0.80 19.55
N PHE A 130 13.11 -0.03 18.52
CA PHE A 130 13.63 -0.56 17.26
C PHE A 130 15.14 -0.83 17.36
N SER A 131 15.49 -2.08 17.30
CA SER A 131 16.86 -2.58 17.39
C SER A 131 17.34 -3.26 16.10
#